data_c5ab33b7264cc7d4329a4dddfd45225f
#
_entry.id   c5ab33b7264cc7d4329a4dddfd45225f
#
_cell.length_a   1.000
_cell.length_b   1.000
_cell.length_c   1.000
_cell.angle_alpha   90.00
_cell.angle_beta   90.00
_cell.angle_gamma   90.00
#
_symmetry.space_group_name_H-M   'P 1'
#
loop_
_entity.id
_entity.type
_entity.pdbx_description
1 polymer ?
#
loop_
_entity_poly.entity_id
_entity_poly.type
_entity_poly.pdbx_seq_one_letter_code
_entity_poly.pdbx_strand_id
1 'polypeptide(L)'
;MGIQGNMKYIGTVDGVIHYCRKGEYYMRTVPEEVQQTEATRESAGVFGNASSIGSILRHSLESILSNPRDKEMQNRFTAAIQAFLYESQGREPRFVPDEERLQTFAFNLKARSNHKLQELVTAAYDVESGIDINIPEFIPLKTFSAPQGTRALRFIICATVSNWQRLRVTDQYMQVLELEYTGKQVSAQNLQLPVTSSSGSIITCTVALQFCKSFNHYAIPVSNLKYLPVVIAGVWSK
;
A
#
# COMPACT_ATOMS: atom_id res chain seq x y z
N MET A 1 -0.16 32.93 -17.42
CA MET A 1 0.83 31.87 -17.68
C MET A 1 1.35 32.08 -19.10
N GLY A 2 2.64 32.17 -19.28
CA GLY A 2 3.28 32.35 -20.59
C GLY A 2 4.05 31.09 -20.99
N ILE A 3 4.26 30.88 -22.29
CA ILE A 3 5.10 29.80 -22.83
C ILE A 3 6.46 30.41 -23.17
N GLN A 4 7.55 29.70 -22.81
CA GLN A 4 8.91 30.13 -23.18
C GLN A 4 9.11 29.89 -24.68
N GLY A 5 9.69 30.86 -25.36
CA GLY A 5 10.05 30.75 -26.77
C GLY A 5 11.30 29.85 -26.98
N ASN A 6 12.30 30.36 -27.66
CA ASN A 6 13.48 29.59 -28.05
C ASN A 6 14.45 29.22 -26.92
N MET A 7 14.39 29.88 -25.75
CA MET A 7 15.24 29.55 -24.59
C MET A 7 14.50 28.66 -23.64
N LYS A 8 15.03 27.46 -23.41
CA LYS A 8 14.53 26.45 -22.46
C LYS A 8 15.29 26.59 -21.14
N TYR A 9 14.69 27.29 -20.18
CA TYR A 9 15.29 27.55 -18.88
C TYR A 9 14.38 27.02 -17.76
N ILE A 10 14.98 26.55 -16.68
CA ILE A 10 14.28 26.14 -15.46
C ILE A 10 14.93 26.87 -14.29
N GLY A 11 14.14 27.61 -13.52
CA GLY A 11 14.60 28.39 -12.38
C GLY A 11 13.83 29.69 -12.23
N THR A 12 14.28 30.56 -11.33
CA THR A 12 13.68 31.88 -11.10
C THR A 12 14.66 32.95 -11.51
N VAL A 13 14.24 33.87 -12.41
CA VAL A 13 15.03 34.99 -12.86
C VAL A 13 14.11 36.24 -12.87
N ASP A 14 14.56 37.33 -12.28
CA ASP A 14 13.87 38.64 -12.28
C ASP A 14 12.38 38.55 -11.90
N GLY A 15 12.06 37.78 -10.87
CA GLY A 15 10.68 37.59 -10.41
C GLY A 15 9.80 36.73 -11.34
N VAL A 16 10.41 36.00 -12.30
CA VAL A 16 9.72 35.06 -13.18
C VAL A 16 10.20 33.64 -12.92
N ILE A 17 9.28 32.74 -12.63
CA ILE A 17 9.53 31.29 -12.47
C ILE A 17 9.40 30.64 -13.84
N HIS A 18 10.47 29.99 -14.28
CA HIS A 18 10.53 29.19 -15.48
C HIS A 18 10.49 27.69 -15.08
N TYR A 19 9.61 26.91 -15.69
CA TYR A 19 9.46 25.50 -15.36
C TYR A 19 9.06 24.67 -16.59
N CYS A 20 9.35 23.36 -16.52
CA CYS A 20 8.96 22.40 -17.53
C CYS A 20 7.82 21.53 -17.01
N ARG A 21 6.77 21.33 -17.80
CA ARG A 21 5.66 20.41 -17.51
C ARG A 21 5.32 19.64 -18.76
N LYS A 22 5.40 18.30 -18.67
CA LYS A 22 5.14 17.37 -19.79
C LYS A 22 5.98 17.66 -21.05
N GLY A 23 7.23 18.12 -20.89
CA GLY A 23 8.13 18.43 -21.99
C GLY A 23 7.96 19.84 -22.57
N GLU A 24 6.98 20.61 -22.15
CA GLU A 24 6.76 21.99 -22.54
C GLU A 24 7.28 22.96 -21.48
N TYR A 25 7.82 24.11 -21.91
CA TYR A 25 8.43 25.11 -21.06
C TYR A 25 7.51 26.31 -20.86
N TYR A 26 7.24 26.61 -19.60
CA TYR A 26 6.33 27.67 -19.18
C TYR A 26 7.05 28.67 -18.33
N MET A 27 6.47 29.89 -18.24
CA MET A 27 6.87 30.91 -17.31
C MET A 27 5.66 31.54 -16.61
N ARG A 28 5.87 31.97 -15.37
CA ARG A 28 4.90 32.71 -14.57
C ARG A 28 5.62 33.70 -13.66
N THR A 29 5.00 34.82 -13.33
CA THR A 29 5.51 35.73 -12.31
C THR A 29 5.51 35.03 -10.93
N VAL A 30 6.49 35.39 -10.11
CA VAL A 30 6.46 35.05 -8.69
C VAL A 30 5.32 35.85 -8.07
N PRO A 31 4.35 35.18 -7.38
CA PRO A 31 3.32 35.94 -6.67
C PRO A 31 3.97 36.73 -5.52
N GLU A 32 3.59 38.00 -5.37
CA GLU A 32 4.11 38.86 -4.30
C GLU A 32 3.78 38.32 -2.91
N GLU A 33 2.60 37.71 -2.75
CA GLU A 33 2.19 37.06 -1.52
C GLU A 33 1.28 35.87 -1.85
N VAL A 34 1.62 34.69 -1.28
CA VAL A 34 0.76 33.50 -1.38
C VAL A 34 -0.04 33.38 -0.08
N GLN A 35 -1.22 33.99 -0.07
CA GLN A 35 -2.17 33.75 1.03
C GLN A 35 -2.84 32.42 0.88
N GLN A 36 -2.55 31.52 1.82
CA GLN A 36 -3.25 30.24 1.90
C GLN A 36 -4.64 30.45 2.53
N THR A 37 -5.68 30.02 1.82
CA THR A 37 -7.02 29.96 2.39
C THR A 37 -7.07 28.93 3.52
N GLU A 38 -8.05 29.05 4.42
CA GLU A 38 -8.27 28.06 5.48
C GLU A 38 -8.42 26.64 4.91
N ALA A 39 -9.21 26.48 3.85
CA ALA A 39 -9.38 25.20 3.14
C ALA A 39 -8.06 24.65 2.57
N THR A 40 -7.15 25.53 2.13
CA THR A 40 -5.82 25.10 1.64
C THR A 40 -4.95 24.62 2.79
N ARG A 41 -4.99 25.32 3.93
CA ARG A 41 -4.24 24.92 5.14
C ARG A 41 -4.75 23.59 5.71
N GLU A 42 -6.07 23.44 5.77
CA GLU A 42 -6.69 22.19 6.21
C GLU A 42 -6.30 21.00 5.31
N SER A 43 -6.42 21.17 4.00
CA SER A 43 -6.03 20.13 3.02
C SER A 43 -4.54 19.78 3.11
N ALA A 44 -3.66 20.76 3.33
CA ALA A 44 -2.24 20.56 3.54
C ALA A 44 -1.97 19.76 4.84
N GLY A 45 -2.72 20.06 5.91
CA GLY A 45 -2.65 19.33 7.18
C GLY A 45 -3.03 17.85 7.02
N VAL A 46 -4.16 17.56 6.36
CA VAL A 46 -4.60 16.17 6.09
C VAL A 46 -3.58 15.43 5.22
N PHE A 47 -3.05 16.08 4.18
CA PHE A 47 -2.00 15.49 3.34
C PHE A 47 -0.72 15.20 4.13
N GLY A 48 -0.29 16.12 4.99
CA GLY A 48 0.87 15.94 5.87
C GLY A 48 0.71 14.72 6.80
N ASN A 49 -0.46 14.61 7.43
CA ASN A 49 -0.79 13.47 8.27
C ASN A 49 -0.82 12.16 7.46
N ALA A 50 -1.47 12.14 6.30
CA ALA A 50 -1.52 10.98 5.43
C ALA A 50 -0.13 10.53 4.98
N SER A 51 0.74 11.47 4.63
CA SER A 51 2.13 11.20 4.24
C SER A 51 2.94 10.59 5.41
N SER A 52 2.77 11.11 6.61
CA SER A 52 3.44 10.62 7.82
C SER A 52 2.98 9.21 8.19
N ILE A 53 1.67 8.96 8.21
CA ILE A 53 1.08 7.62 8.44
C ILE A 53 1.57 6.65 7.36
N GLY A 54 1.53 7.06 6.09
CA GLY A 54 2.00 6.24 4.98
C GLY A 54 3.49 5.89 5.09
N SER A 55 4.31 6.80 5.60
CA SER A 55 5.73 6.52 5.87
C SER A 55 5.88 5.45 6.94
N ILE A 56 5.18 5.58 8.06
CA ILE A 56 5.24 4.65 9.19
C ILE A 56 4.79 3.25 8.77
N LEU A 57 3.64 3.14 8.10
CA LEU A 57 3.13 1.85 7.62
C LEU A 57 4.07 1.20 6.60
N ARG A 58 4.68 1.97 5.70
CA ARG A 58 5.68 1.41 4.76
C ARG A 58 6.92 0.90 5.47
N HIS A 59 7.41 1.58 6.51
CA HIS A 59 8.55 1.11 7.28
C HIS A 59 8.23 -0.19 8.02
N SER A 60 7.03 -0.31 8.59
CA SER A 60 6.61 -1.55 9.24
C SER A 60 6.49 -2.73 8.26
N LEU A 61 6.21 -2.45 7.00
CA LEU A 61 6.09 -3.45 5.94
C LEU A 61 7.40 -3.64 5.12
N GLU A 62 8.52 -3.06 5.54
CA GLU A 62 9.75 -3.05 4.74
C GLU A 62 10.25 -4.46 4.41
N SER A 63 10.14 -5.39 5.34
CA SER A 63 10.50 -6.81 5.12
C SER A 63 9.64 -7.49 4.03
N ILE A 64 8.42 -7.01 3.84
CA ILE A 64 7.45 -7.52 2.85
C ILE A 64 7.59 -6.76 1.53
N LEU A 65 7.79 -5.45 1.60
CA LEU A 65 7.88 -4.54 0.46
C LEU A 65 9.29 -4.41 -0.11
N SER A 66 10.25 -5.22 0.37
CA SER A 66 11.64 -5.20 -0.10
C SER A 66 11.76 -5.32 -1.62
N ASN A 67 12.87 -4.82 -2.17
CA ASN A 67 13.15 -4.74 -3.61
C ASN A 67 12.72 -5.97 -4.43
N PRO A 68 12.15 -5.77 -5.62
CA PRO A 68 11.94 -4.52 -6.34
C PRO A 68 10.67 -3.78 -5.90
N ARG A 69 10.70 -2.43 -5.88
CA ARG A 69 9.56 -1.58 -5.48
C ARG A 69 8.87 -0.95 -6.70
N ASP A 70 7.55 -0.83 -6.62
CA ASP A 70 6.77 0.02 -7.54
C ASP A 70 7.06 1.50 -7.21
N LYS A 71 7.61 2.25 -8.18
CA LYS A 71 8.04 3.65 -7.98
C LYS A 71 6.89 4.60 -7.65
N GLU A 72 5.69 4.30 -8.14
CA GLU A 72 4.51 5.15 -7.94
C GLU A 72 3.70 4.78 -6.68
N MET A 73 4.02 3.66 -6.06
CA MET A 73 3.32 3.12 -4.91
C MET A 73 3.20 4.13 -3.77
N GLN A 74 4.26 4.88 -3.49
CA GLN A 74 4.25 5.84 -2.38
C GLN A 74 3.17 6.92 -2.55
N ASN A 75 3.06 7.51 -3.73
CA ASN A 75 2.07 8.57 -4.00
C ASN A 75 0.65 8.01 -3.95
N ARG A 76 0.43 6.82 -4.53
CA ARG A 76 -0.86 6.13 -4.49
C ARG A 76 -1.27 5.79 -3.05
N PHE A 77 -0.33 5.28 -2.26
CA PHE A 77 -0.59 4.91 -0.86
C PHE A 77 -0.93 6.12 0.00
N THR A 78 -0.20 7.23 -0.16
CA THR A 78 -0.52 8.49 0.54
C THR A 78 -1.91 9.01 0.15
N ALA A 79 -2.29 8.92 -1.14
CA ALA A 79 -3.63 9.32 -1.59
C ALA A 79 -4.73 8.42 -1.00
N ALA A 80 -4.51 7.10 -0.93
CA ALA A 80 -5.45 6.16 -0.34
C ALA A 80 -5.65 6.40 1.18
N ILE A 81 -4.56 6.69 1.91
CA ILE A 81 -4.64 7.05 3.34
C ILE A 81 -5.36 8.39 3.51
N GLN A 82 -5.10 9.37 2.65
CA GLN A 82 -5.77 10.66 2.70
C GLN A 82 -7.29 10.51 2.51
N ALA A 83 -7.71 9.67 1.56
CA ALA A 83 -9.11 9.35 1.36
C ALA A 83 -9.74 8.69 2.59
N PHE A 84 -9.08 7.70 3.17
CA PHE A 84 -9.51 7.04 4.40
C PHE A 84 -9.68 8.03 5.57
N LEU A 85 -8.75 8.99 5.72
CA LEU A 85 -8.85 10.03 6.75
C LEU A 85 -10.04 10.98 6.51
N TYR A 86 -10.37 11.32 5.26
CA TYR A 86 -11.55 12.11 4.96
C TYR A 86 -12.84 11.34 5.27
N GLU A 87 -12.93 10.08 4.85
CA GLU A 87 -14.07 9.21 5.11
C GLU A 87 -14.30 9.00 6.62
N SER A 88 -13.23 8.81 7.40
CA SER A 88 -13.31 8.68 8.87
C SER A 88 -13.81 9.95 9.57
N GLN A 89 -13.72 11.11 8.91
CA GLN A 89 -14.25 12.41 9.37
C GLN A 89 -15.64 12.72 8.82
N GLY A 90 -16.29 11.76 8.13
CA GLY A 90 -17.58 11.97 7.47
C GLY A 90 -17.53 12.90 6.25
N ARG A 91 -16.36 13.01 5.61
CA ARG A 91 -16.15 13.83 4.42
C ARG A 91 -15.89 12.95 3.21
N GLU A 92 -16.42 13.33 2.06
CA GLU A 92 -16.11 12.64 0.82
C GLU A 92 -14.72 13.04 0.28
N PRO A 93 -13.86 12.07 -0.09
CA PRO A 93 -12.60 12.38 -0.75
C PRO A 93 -12.87 12.96 -2.15
N ARG A 94 -12.16 14.03 -2.50
CA ARG A 94 -12.38 14.75 -3.76
C ARG A 94 -12.14 13.91 -5.01
N PHE A 95 -11.24 12.96 -4.96
CA PHE A 95 -10.96 11.99 -6.03
C PHE A 95 -10.00 10.90 -5.53
N VAL A 96 -10.47 9.67 -5.45
CA VAL A 96 -9.63 8.46 -5.34
C VAL A 96 -10.30 7.39 -6.17
N PRO A 97 -9.61 6.79 -7.16
CA PRO A 97 -10.13 5.61 -7.86
C PRO A 97 -10.48 4.51 -6.87
N ASP A 98 -11.57 3.77 -7.11
CA ASP A 98 -12.00 2.69 -6.20
C ASP A 98 -10.91 1.64 -5.94
N GLU A 99 -10.10 1.36 -6.94
CA GLU A 99 -8.94 0.44 -6.90
C GLU A 99 -7.78 0.95 -6.02
N GLU A 100 -7.76 2.23 -5.69
CA GLU A 100 -6.74 2.86 -4.83
C GLU A 100 -7.23 3.11 -3.41
N ARG A 101 -8.44 2.70 -3.05
CA ARG A 101 -8.93 2.79 -1.68
C ARG A 101 -8.06 1.95 -0.75
N LEU A 102 -7.90 2.41 0.48
CA LEU A 102 -7.00 1.77 1.43
C LEU A 102 -7.37 0.30 1.69
N GLN A 103 -8.66 -0.02 1.74
CA GLN A 103 -9.16 -1.39 1.97
C GLN A 103 -8.86 -2.38 0.82
N THR A 104 -8.62 -1.88 -0.38
CA THR A 104 -8.33 -2.70 -1.57
C THR A 104 -6.97 -2.38 -2.16
N PHE A 105 -6.14 -1.65 -1.41
CA PHE A 105 -4.88 -1.12 -1.91
C PHE A 105 -3.89 -2.23 -2.26
N ALA A 106 -3.38 -2.19 -3.49
CA ALA A 106 -2.30 -3.05 -3.97
C ALA A 106 -0.98 -2.27 -3.98
N PHE A 107 0.01 -2.72 -3.21
CA PHE A 107 1.32 -2.08 -3.14
C PHE A 107 2.11 -2.20 -4.45
N ASN A 108 1.78 -3.18 -5.28
CA ASN A 108 2.45 -3.45 -6.54
C ASN A 108 1.43 -3.71 -7.66
N LEU A 109 1.11 -2.69 -8.44
CA LEU A 109 0.14 -2.80 -9.56
C LEU A 109 0.63 -3.71 -10.70
N LYS A 110 1.93 -3.97 -10.80
CA LYS A 110 2.49 -4.85 -11.84
C LYS A 110 2.28 -6.32 -11.54
N ALA A 111 1.89 -6.67 -10.32
CA ALA A 111 1.68 -8.06 -9.94
C ALA A 111 0.37 -8.59 -10.52
N ARG A 112 0.47 -9.67 -11.28
CA ARG A 112 -0.65 -10.29 -12.01
C ARG A 112 -1.69 -10.95 -11.10
N SER A 113 -1.33 -11.23 -9.86
CA SER A 113 -2.15 -12.01 -8.93
C SER A 113 -2.74 -11.16 -7.80
N ASN A 114 -2.68 -9.81 -7.86
CA ASN A 114 -3.25 -8.94 -6.82
C ASN A 114 -4.74 -9.24 -6.59
N HIS A 115 -5.54 -9.20 -7.64
CA HIS A 115 -6.98 -9.44 -7.56
C HIS A 115 -7.31 -10.83 -6.99
N LYS A 116 -6.62 -11.87 -7.47
CA LYS A 116 -6.81 -13.24 -6.95
C LYS A 116 -6.40 -13.37 -5.49
N LEU A 117 -5.37 -12.65 -5.04
CA LEU A 117 -4.97 -12.65 -3.65
C LEU A 117 -6.00 -11.93 -2.77
N GLN A 118 -6.58 -10.83 -3.24
CA GLN A 118 -7.66 -10.11 -2.56
C GLN A 118 -8.94 -10.93 -2.46
N GLU A 119 -9.31 -11.65 -3.50
CA GLU A 119 -10.48 -12.54 -3.49
C GLU A 119 -10.28 -13.77 -2.60
N LEU A 120 -9.06 -14.30 -2.55
CA LEU A 120 -8.76 -15.53 -1.83
C LEU A 120 -8.65 -15.31 -0.32
N VAL A 121 -8.10 -14.16 0.12
CA VAL A 121 -7.82 -13.92 1.54
C VAL A 121 -8.83 -12.94 2.10
N THR A 122 -9.59 -13.37 3.08
CA THR A 122 -10.49 -12.49 3.84
C THR A 122 -9.96 -12.28 5.25
N ALA A 123 -10.10 -11.07 5.77
CA ALA A 123 -9.70 -10.71 7.12
C ALA A 123 -10.86 -10.02 7.84
N ALA A 124 -11.11 -10.39 9.09
CA ALA A 124 -12.08 -9.77 9.97
C ALA A 124 -11.41 -9.41 11.30
N TYR A 125 -11.74 -8.26 11.85
CA TYR A 125 -11.21 -7.83 13.15
C TYR A 125 -12.31 -7.88 14.20
N ASP A 126 -11.99 -8.51 15.30
CA ASP A 126 -12.77 -8.52 16.53
C ASP A 126 -11.94 -7.99 17.70
N VAL A 127 -12.59 -7.27 18.62
CA VAL A 127 -11.89 -6.58 19.74
C VAL A 127 -11.31 -7.55 20.75
N GLU A 128 -11.94 -8.71 20.92
CA GLU A 128 -11.54 -9.71 21.94
C GLU A 128 -10.58 -10.74 21.36
N SER A 129 -10.80 -11.17 20.12
CA SER A 129 -10.05 -12.25 19.48
C SER A 129 -8.91 -11.75 18.57
N GLY A 130 -8.91 -10.48 18.13
CA GLY A 130 -7.94 -9.93 17.22
C GLY A 130 -8.35 -10.03 15.75
N ILE A 131 -7.45 -10.41 14.85
CA ILE A 131 -7.74 -10.56 13.42
C ILE A 131 -7.85 -12.03 13.06
N ASP A 132 -9.02 -12.42 12.58
CA ASP A 132 -9.26 -13.72 11.97
C ASP A 132 -9.04 -13.63 10.46
N ILE A 133 -8.21 -14.51 9.94
CA ILE A 133 -7.86 -14.58 8.52
C ILE A 133 -8.31 -15.92 7.98
N ASN A 134 -9.13 -15.87 6.95
CA ASN A 134 -9.60 -17.07 6.27
C ASN A 134 -9.04 -17.14 4.85
N ILE A 135 -8.46 -18.27 4.51
CA ILE A 135 -8.07 -18.67 3.16
C ILE A 135 -8.86 -19.94 2.84
N PRO A 136 -9.87 -19.86 1.96
CA PRO A 136 -10.69 -21.02 1.61
C PRO A 136 -9.86 -22.09 0.92
N GLU A 137 -10.42 -23.25 0.74
CA GLU A 137 -9.78 -24.30 -0.05
C GLU A 137 -9.53 -23.86 -1.49
N PHE A 138 -8.38 -24.18 -2.02
CA PHE A 138 -7.99 -23.83 -3.39
C PHE A 138 -6.97 -24.80 -3.99
N ILE A 139 -6.80 -24.73 -5.31
CA ILE A 139 -5.77 -25.49 -6.02
C ILE A 139 -4.70 -24.51 -6.50
N PRO A 140 -3.46 -24.53 -5.94
CA PRO A 140 -2.41 -23.56 -6.23
C PRO A 140 -2.14 -23.32 -7.72
N LEU A 141 -1.98 -24.39 -8.50
CA LEU A 141 -1.72 -24.31 -9.95
C LEU A 141 -2.88 -23.70 -10.76
N LYS A 142 -4.12 -23.81 -10.29
CA LYS A 142 -5.29 -23.24 -10.94
C LYS A 142 -5.51 -21.78 -10.54
N THR A 143 -5.20 -21.46 -9.28
CA THR A 143 -5.47 -20.14 -8.72
C THR A 143 -4.41 -19.12 -9.12
N PHE A 144 -3.13 -19.50 -9.08
CA PHE A 144 -2.03 -18.57 -9.31
C PHE A 144 -1.17 -18.97 -10.50
N SER A 145 -0.88 -17.97 -11.36
CA SER A 145 0.10 -18.13 -12.43
C SER A 145 1.49 -17.77 -11.91
N ALA A 146 2.29 -18.78 -11.65
CA ALA A 146 3.62 -18.64 -11.08
C ALA A 146 4.74 -18.66 -12.14
N PRO A 147 5.93 -18.11 -11.84
CA PRO A 147 7.10 -18.24 -12.68
C PRO A 147 7.58 -19.70 -12.76
N GLN A 148 8.26 -20.03 -13.86
CA GLN A 148 8.80 -21.38 -14.07
C GLN A 148 9.73 -21.79 -12.92
N GLY A 149 9.60 -23.03 -12.48
CA GLY A 149 10.40 -23.60 -11.41
C GLY A 149 9.90 -23.26 -10.00
N THR A 150 8.72 -22.65 -9.86
CA THR A 150 8.08 -22.46 -8.55
C THR A 150 7.72 -23.82 -7.94
N ARG A 151 8.04 -23.99 -6.65
CA ARG A 151 7.78 -25.18 -5.86
C ARG A 151 6.89 -24.91 -4.64
N ALA A 152 6.90 -23.67 -4.14
CA ALA A 152 6.11 -23.31 -2.97
C ALA A 152 5.49 -21.92 -3.14
N LEU A 153 4.38 -21.70 -2.46
CA LEU A 153 3.74 -20.42 -2.19
C LEU A 153 3.99 -20.07 -0.74
N ARG A 154 4.44 -18.85 -0.49
CA ARG A 154 4.61 -18.32 0.86
C ARG A 154 3.69 -17.11 1.03
N PHE A 155 2.67 -17.25 1.86
CA PHE A 155 1.83 -16.16 2.30
C PHE A 155 2.50 -15.49 3.50
N ILE A 156 2.73 -14.22 3.43
CA ILE A 156 3.21 -13.40 4.55
C ILE A 156 2.07 -12.49 4.95
N ILE A 157 1.58 -12.67 6.15
CA ILE A 157 0.45 -11.93 6.71
C ILE A 157 1.00 -11.05 7.80
N CYS A 158 0.76 -9.75 7.68
CA CYS A 158 1.25 -8.76 8.63
C CYS A 158 0.10 -7.87 9.10
N ALA A 159 -0.16 -7.89 10.39
CA ALA A 159 -1.02 -6.92 11.04
C ALA A 159 -0.17 -5.83 11.67
N THR A 160 -0.52 -4.58 11.42
CA THR A 160 0.16 -3.42 12.00
C THR A 160 -0.87 -2.57 12.74
N VAL A 161 -0.59 -2.26 14.00
CA VAL A 161 -1.35 -1.31 14.81
C VAL A 161 -0.59 0.00 14.85
N SER A 162 -1.20 1.06 14.36
CA SER A 162 -0.59 2.39 14.32
C SER A 162 -1.45 3.41 15.07
N ASN A 163 -0.83 4.18 15.96
CA ASN A 163 -1.50 5.34 16.56
C ASN A 163 -1.28 6.54 15.64
N TRP A 164 -2.35 7.00 15.00
CA TRP A 164 -2.28 8.07 14.01
C TRP A 164 -2.07 9.46 14.62
N GLN A 165 -2.48 9.68 15.88
CA GLN A 165 -2.22 10.93 16.59
C GLN A 165 -0.75 11.07 16.99
N ARG A 166 -0.14 9.96 17.41
CA ARG A 166 1.28 9.90 17.81
C ARG A 166 2.23 9.56 16.67
N LEU A 167 1.71 9.33 15.48
CA LEU A 167 2.45 8.98 14.27
C LEU A 167 3.49 7.86 14.49
N ARG A 168 3.07 6.76 15.11
CA ARG A 168 3.95 5.62 15.38
C ARG A 168 3.21 4.29 15.29
N VAL A 169 3.93 3.26 14.90
CA VAL A 169 3.50 1.86 15.08
C VAL A 169 3.59 1.54 16.57
N THR A 170 2.52 1.03 17.12
CA THR A 170 2.44 0.60 18.52
C THR A 170 2.65 -0.90 18.64
N ASP A 171 2.24 -1.65 17.63
CA ASP A 171 2.41 -3.11 17.61
C ASP A 171 2.44 -3.66 16.18
N GLN A 172 3.05 -4.83 16.01
CA GLN A 172 3.14 -5.52 14.72
C GLN A 172 3.16 -7.05 14.94
N TYR A 173 2.32 -7.73 14.20
CA TYR A 173 2.22 -9.19 14.20
C TYR A 173 2.49 -9.71 12.80
N MET A 174 3.29 -10.77 12.70
CA MET A 174 3.61 -11.37 11.41
C MET A 174 3.45 -12.89 11.50
N GLN A 175 2.79 -13.47 10.51
CA GLN A 175 2.64 -14.90 10.33
C GLN A 175 3.00 -15.30 8.92
N VAL A 176 3.66 -16.45 8.78
CA VAL A 176 4.08 -16.99 7.49
C VAL A 176 3.44 -18.38 7.33
N LEU A 177 2.75 -18.55 6.19
CA LEU A 177 2.18 -19.83 5.79
C LEU A 177 2.86 -20.28 4.49
N GLU A 178 3.50 -21.45 4.50
CA GLU A 178 4.09 -22.05 3.30
C GLU A 178 3.23 -23.23 2.82
N LEU A 179 2.94 -23.24 1.52
CA LEU A 179 2.14 -24.26 0.86
C LEU A 179 2.88 -24.75 -0.38
N GLU A 180 2.75 -26.04 -0.69
CA GLU A 180 3.30 -26.59 -1.93
C GLU A 180 2.59 -26.02 -3.15
N TYR A 181 3.34 -25.65 -4.18
CA TYR A 181 2.78 -25.19 -5.45
C TYR A 181 2.53 -26.39 -6.37
N THR A 182 1.41 -27.05 -6.17
CA THR A 182 1.00 -28.27 -6.88
C THR A 182 -0.43 -28.19 -7.40
N GLY A 183 -0.83 -29.19 -8.20
CA GLY A 183 -2.22 -29.37 -8.64
C GLY A 183 -3.14 -30.02 -7.59
N LYS A 184 -2.63 -30.31 -6.40
CA LYS A 184 -3.45 -30.86 -5.30
C LYS A 184 -4.23 -29.75 -4.63
N GLN A 185 -5.40 -30.08 -4.13
CA GLN A 185 -6.24 -29.16 -3.34
C GLN A 185 -5.60 -28.93 -1.97
N VAL A 186 -5.50 -27.66 -1.58
CA VAL A 186 -5.10 -27.24 -0.25
C VAL A 186 -6.38 -27.01 0.55
N SER A 187 -6.45 -27.58 1.75
CA SER A 187 -7.57 -27.38 2.67
C SER A 187 -7.66 -25.91 3.12
N ALA A 188 -8.85 -25.47 3.53
CA ALA A 188 -9.04 -24.15 4.09
C ALA A 188 -8.10 -23.91 5.29
N GLN A 189 -7.56 -22.69 5.36
CA GLN A 189 -6.67 -22.25 6.42
C GLN A 189 -7.35 -21.13 7.20
N ASN A 190 -7.43 -21.28 8.51
CA ASN A 190 -7.90 -20.25 9.43
C ASN A 190 -6.73 -19.86 10.34
N LEU A 191 -6.35 -18.61 10.29
CA LEU A 191 -5.23 -18.07 11.05
C LEU A 191 -5.76 -16.95 11.94
N GLN A 192 -5.22 -16.83 13.14
CA GLN A 192 -5.58 -15.78 14.08
C GLN A 192 -4.35 -15.00 14.50
N LEU A 193 -4.44 -13.67 14.42
CA LEU A 193 -3.42 -12.76 14.93
C LEU A 193 -3.96 -12.06 16.19
N PRO A 194 -3.31 -12.21 17.34
CA PRO A 194 -3.79 -11.68 18.63
C PRO A 194 -3.55 -10.18 18.72
N VAL A 195 -4.22 -9.41 17.88
CA VAL A 195 -4.06 -7.96 17.77
C VAL A 195 -4.90 -7.27 18.82
N THR A 196 -4.26 -6.51 19.68
CA THR A 196 -4.94 -5.61 20.63
C THR A 196 -4.77 -4.16 20.19
N SER A 197 -5.80 -3.34 20.33
CA SER A 197 -5.74 -1.94 19.95
C SER A 197 -6.34 -1.02 21.01
N SER A 198 -5.78 0.17 21.13
CA SER A 198 -6.32 1.27 21.94
C SER A 198 -7.15 2.24 21.09
N SER A 199 -7.96 3.08 21.75
CA SER A 199 -8.67 4.15 21.05
C SER A 199 -7.69 5.07 20.28
N GLY A 200 -8.09 5.51 19.09
CA GLY A 200 -7.26 6.31 18.18
C GLY A 200 -6.22 5.48 17.40
N SER A 201 -6.40 4.16 17.30
CA SER A 201 -5.54 3.29 16.51
C SER A 201 -6.16 2.97 15.15
N ILE A 202 -5.31 2.85 14.15
CA ILE A 202 -5.61 2.24 12.85
C ILE A 202 -4.93 0.87 12.82
N ILE A 203 -5.70 -0.16 12.52
CA ILE A 203 -5.23 -1.52 12.35
C ILE A 203 -5.24 -1.82 10.86
N THR A 204 -4.14 -2.30 10.31
CA THR A 204 -4.06 -2.75 8.91
C THR A 204 -3.62 -4.20 8.86
N CYS A 205 -4.31 -5.01 8.07
CA CYS A 205 -3.89 -6.37 7.73
C CYS A 205 -3.40 -6.38 6.28
N THR A 206 -2.12 -6.67 6.09
CA THR A 206 -1.47 -6.74 4.78
C THR A 206 -1.07 -8.17 4.49
N VAL A 207 -1.35 -8.63 3.28
CA VAL A 207 -0.99 -9.97 2.81
C VAL A 207 -0.11 -9.86 1.58
N ALA A 208 1.02 -10.56 1.62
CA ALA A 208 1.91 -10.73 0.48
C ALA A 208 1.98 -12.20 0.08
N LEU A 209 2.07 -12.45 -1.22
CA LEU A 209 2.33 -13.77 -1.76
C LEU A 209 3.68 -13.79 -2.46
N GLN A 210 4.54 -14.70 -2.03
CA GLN A 210 5.83 -14.97 -2.65
C GLN A 210 5.80 -16.34 -3.34
N PHE A 211 6.27 -16.38 -4.57
CA PHE A 211 6.54 -17.62 -5.29
C PHE A 211 7.97 -18.03 -5.02
N CYS A 212 8.15 -19.23 -4.47
CA CYS A 212 9.47 -19.69 -4.03
C CYS A 212 9.98 -20.85 -4.89
N LYS A 213 11.28 -20.79 -5.21
CA LYS A 213 12.03 -21.89 -5.80
C LYS A 213 12.77 -22.62 -4.69
N SER A 214 12.79 -23.95 -4.73
CA SER A 214 13.63 -24.72 -3.83
C SER A 214 15.08 -24.67 -4.33
N PHE A 215 16.00 -24.33 -3.45
CA PHE A 215 17.45 -24.42 -3.69
C PHE A 215 18.11 -24.91 -2.40
N ASN A 216 18.82 -26.04 -2.45
CA ASN A 216 19.51 -26.66 -1.32
C ASN A 216 18.70 -26.69 -0.01
N HIS A 217 17.44 -27.12 -0.07
CA HIS A 217 16.48 -27.18 1.02
C HIS A 217 15.95 -25.84 1.54
N TYR A 218 16.38 -24.69 0.96
CA TYR A 218 15.82 -23.38 1.30
C TYR A 218 14.91 -22.87 0.19
N ALA A 219 13.74 -22.36 0.57
CA ALA A 219 12.81 -21.74 -0.37
C ALA A 219 13.28 -20.32 -0.67
N ILE A 220 13.74 -20.07 -1.91
CA ILE A 220 14.20 -18.75 -2.35
C ILE A 220 13.05 -18.02 -3.06
N PRO A 221 12.62 -16.84 -2.56
CA PRO A 221 11.59 -16.06 -3.22
C PRO A 221 12.04 -15.56 -4.60
N VAL A 222 11.12 -15.52 -5.55
CA VAL A 222 11.35 -14.92 -6.86
C VAL A 222 11.25 -13.40 -6.75
N SER A 223 12.38 -12.71 -6.97
CA SER A 223 12.44 -11.26 -6.94
C SER A 223 12.04 -10.65 -8.29
N ASN A 224 10.74 -10.60 -8.57
CA ASN A 224 10.19 -9.97 -9.77
C ASN A 224 8.83 -9.35 -9.47
N LEU A 225 8.66 -8.06 -9.76
CA LEU A 225 7.41 -7.32 -9.52
C LEU A 225 6.16 -7.99 -10.11
N LYS A 226 6.26 -8.64 -11.27
CA LYS A 226 5.12 -9.36 -11.88
C LYS A 226 4.59 -10.52 -11.03
N TYR A 227 5.39 -10.98 -10.06
CA TYR A 227 5.11 -12.14 -9.22
C TYR A 227 5.22 -11.81 -7.72
N LEU A 228 5.00 -10.56 -7.35
CA LEU A 228 5.01 -10.12 -5.96
C LEU A 228 3.73 -9.35 -5.65
N PRO A 229 2.57 -10.01 -5.57
CA PRO A 229 1.36 -9.37 -5.12
C PRO A 229 1.46 -9.07 -3.61
N VAL A 230 1.14 -7.83 -3.26
CA VAL A 230 1.05 -7.36 -1.87
C VAL A 230 -0.17 -6.47 -1.78
N VAL A 231 -1.12 -6.85 -0.95
CA VAL A 231 -2.43 -6.20 -0.85
C VAL A 231 -2.82 -5.96 0.61
N ILE A 232 -3.63 -4.97 0.84
CA ILE A 232 -4.31 -4.80 2.13
C ILE A 232 -5.57 -5.67 2.10
N ALA A 233 -5.71 -6.57 3.08
CA ALA A 233 -6.84 -7.46 3.25
C ALA A 233 -7.91 -6.86 4.20
N GLY A 234 -7.54 -5.88 5.02
CA GLY A 234 -8.47 -5.19 5.91
C GLY A 234 -7.86 -3.97 6.59
N VAL A 235 -8.70 -2.99 6.88
CA VAL A 235 -8.37 -1.78 7.64
C VAL A 235 -9.50 -1.48 8.61
N TRP A 236 -9.14 -1.20 9.85
CA TRP A 236 -10.09 -0.87 10.91
C TRP A 236 -9.59 0.33 11.71
N SER A 237 -10.50 1.22 12.08
CA SER A 237 -10.25 2.34 12.99
C SER A 237 -10.97 2.10 14.31
N LYS A 238 -10.35 2.50 15.44
CA LYS A 238 -10.92 2.37 16.77
C LYS A 238 -10.86 3.70 17.53
#